data_842fbdc492d25068718797c3f4a7d864
#
_entry.id   842fbdc492d25068718797c3f4a7d864
#
_cell.length_a   1.000
_cell.length_b   1.000
_cell.length_c   1.000
_cell.angle_alpha   90.00
_cell.angle_beta   90.00
_cell.angle_gamma   90.00
#
_symmetry.space_group_name_H-M   'P 1'
#
loop_
_entity.id
_entity.type
_entity.pdbx_description
1 polymer ?
#
loop_
_entity_poly.entity_id
_entity_poly.type
_entity_poly.pdbx_seq_one_letter_code
_entity_poly.pdbx_strand_id
1 'polypeptide(L)'
;MSYSVVIRPQTKKKLQSLSRPDRVRIAERIHQLGENPDNPALDTKRLEGERYYRLRVGGWRVIYDRDDMVKVIAIEKIKPRGDAYK
;
A
#
# COMPACT_ATOMS: atom_id res chain seq x y z
N MET A 1 -1.01 -13.90 10.24
CA MET A 1 -1.66 -14.47 9.06
C MET A 1 -1.15 -13.76 7.84
N SER A 2 -0.72 -14.50 6.83
CA SER A 2 -0.18 -13.87 5.66
C SER A 2 -1.18 -13.82 4.51
N TYR A 3 -1.04 -12.78 3.71
CA TYR A 3 -1.84 -12.54 2.52
C TYR A 3 -0.90 -12.56 1.32
N SER A 4 -1.43 -12.95 0.17
CA SER A 4 -0.71 -12.78 -1.09
C SER A 4 -0.83 -11.33 -1.53
N VAL A 5 0.28 -10.75 -1.98
CA VAL A 5 0.30 -9.36 -2.44
C VAL A 5 0.42 -9.33 -3.95
N VAL A 6 -0.48 -8.60 -4.59
CA VAL A 6 -0.46 -8.36 -6.02
C VAL A 6 -0.28 -6.86 -6.24
N ILE A 7 0.66 -6.47 -7.09
CA ILE A 7 0.89 -5.06 -7.41
C ILE A 7 0.48 -4.83 -8.86
N ARG A 8 -0.43 -3.87 -9.08
CA ARG A 8 -0.87 -3.52 -10.44
C ARG A 8 0.33 -3.12 -11.29
N PRO A 9 0.36 -3.47 -12.58
CA PRO A 9 1.52 -3.17 -13.42
C PRO A 9 1.92 -1.70 -13.43
N GLN A 10 0.97 -0.78 -13.51
CA GLN A 10 1.27 0.64 -13.50
C GLN A 10 1.84 1.08 -12.16
N THR A 11 1.35 0.49 -11.08
CA THR A 11 1.83 0.80 -9.74
C THR A 11 3.24 0.27 -9.53
N LYS A 12 3.53 -0.90 -10.10
CA LYS A 12 4.88 -1.45 -10.05
C LYS A 12 5.86 -0.53 -10.77
N LYS A 13 5.47 0.01 -11.92
CA LYS A 13 6.29 0.98 -12.64
C LYS A 13 6.52 2.24 -11.81
N LYS A 14 5.47 2.72 -11.15
CA LYS A 14 5.58 3.89 -10.27
C LYS A 14 6.59 3.64 -9.16
N LEU A 15 6.49 2.49 -8.51
CA LEU A 15 7.41 2.11 -7.44
C LEU A 15 8.86 2.09 -7.94
N GLN A 16 9.09 1.52 -9.12
CA GLN A 16 10.41 1.44 -9.70
C GLN A 16 10.98 2.81 -10.10
N SER A 17 10.12 3.80 -10.31
CA SER A 17 10.54 5.15 -10.69
C SER A 17 10.96 6.01 -9.49
N LEU A 18 10.69 5.56 -8.28
CA LEU A 18 11.02 6.32 -7.07
C LEU A 18 12.50 6.23 -6.75
N SER A 19 12.97 7.18 -5.93
CA SER A 19 14.34 7.10 -5.42
C SER A 19 14.51 5.80 -4.65
N ARG A 20 15.75 5.32 -4.57
CA ARG A 20 16.01 4.05 -3.89
C ARG A 20 15.54 4.04 -2.43
N PRO A 21 15.82 5.09 -1.62
CA PRO A 21 15.35 5.08 -0.23
C PRO A 21 13.83 4.96 -0.11
N ASP A 22 13.10 5.69 -0.96
CA ASP A 22 11.64 5.63 -0.93
C ASP A 22 11.13 4.28 -1.39
N ARG A 23 11.71 3.77 -2.48
CA ARG A 23 11.32 2.48 -3.04
C ARG A 23 11.51 1.35 -2.03
N VAL A 24 12.66 1.32 -1.36
CA VAL A 24 12.96 0.28 -0.37
C VAL A 24 12.02 0.39 0.82
N ARG A 25 11.78 1.59 1.30
CA ARG A 25 10.89 1.81 2.45
C ARG A 25 9.47 1.37 2.14
N ILE A 26 8.96 1.74 0.97
CA ILE A 26 7.61 1.36 0.56
C ILE A 26 7.51 -0.16 0.38
N ALA A 27 8.50 -0.76 -0.27
CA ALA A 27 8.50 -2.21 -0.49
C ALA A 27 8.50 -2.97 0.83
N GLU A 28 9.27 -2.52 1.81
CA GLU A 28 9.29 -3.16 3.13
C GLU A 28 7.93 -3.06 3.83
N ARG A 29 7.28 -1.90 3.74
CA ARG A 29 5.97 -1.72 4.36
C ARG A 29 4.91 -2.56 3.67
N ILE A 30 4.98 -2.68 2.35
CA ILE A 30 4.06 -3.54 1.60
C ILE A 30 4.27 -5.00 2.02
N HIS A 31 5.52 -5.42 2.20
CA HIS A 31 5.81 -6.77 2.66
C HIS A 31 5.20 -7.02 4.04
N GLN A 32 5.39 -6.09 4.97
CA GLN A 32 4.80 -6.20 6.30
C GLN A 32 3.28 -6.24 6.25
N LEU A 33 2.69 -5.44 5.35
CA LEU A 33 1.25 -5.42 5.16
C LEU A 33 0.75 -6.80 4.70
N GLY A 34 1.48 -7.44 3.80
CA GLY A 34 1.12 -8.78 3.34
C GLY A 34 1.24 -9.81 4.44
N GLU A 35 2.21 -9.68 5.31
CA GLU A 35 2.36 -10.62 6.43
C GLU A 35 1.22 -10.48 7.44
N ASN A 36 0.84 -9.24 7.76
CA ASN A 36 -0.25 -8.99 8.69
C ASN A 36 -0.83 -7.59 8.44
N PRO A 37 -1.93 -7.49 7.69
CA PRO A 37 -2.53 -6.19 7.41
C PRO A 37 -3.10 -5.49 8.64
N ASP A 38 -3.24 -6.19 9.75
CA ASP A 38 -3.73 -5.61 11.00
C ASP A 38 -2.61 -5.26 11.96
N ASN A 39 -1.37 -5.30 11.50
CA ASN A 39 -0.20 -4.96 12.29
C ASN A 39 -0.31 -3.51 12.79
N PRO A 40 -0.33 -3.28 14.12
CA PRO A 40 -0.50 -1.93 14.66
C PRO A 40 0.69 -1.01 14.39
N ALA A 41 1.84 -1.56 13.99
CA ALA A 41 3.00 -0.76 13.62
C ALA A 41 2.83 -0.09 12.25
N LEU A 42 1.85 -0.55 11.45
CA LEU A 42 1.57 0.04 10.15
C LEU A 42 0.51 1.14 10.27
N ASP A 43 0.72 2.24 9.57
CA ASP A 43 -0.24 3.35 9.56
C ASP A 43 -1.26 3.12 8.46
N THR A 44 -2.29 2.34 8.77
CA THR A 44 -3.34 2.00 7.81
C THR A 44 -4.67 2.59 8.22
N LYS A 45 -5.49 2.91 7.23
CA LYS A 45 -6.82 3.44 7.46
C LYS A 45 -7.71 3.07 6.28
N ARG A 46 -8.95 2.68 6.58
CA ARG A 46 -9.95 2.48 5.53
C ARG A 46 -10.40 3.84 5.02
N LEU A 47 -10.46 3.98 3.70
CA LEU A 47 -10.92 5.23 3.10
C LEU A 47 -12.44 5.29 3.18
N GLU A 48 -12.93 6.39 3.72
CA GLU A 48 -14.35 6.56 3.96
C GLU A 48 -15.11 6.60 2.64
N GLY A 49 -16.21 5.83 2.59
CA GLY A 49 -17.04 5.76 1.40
C GLY A 49 -16.46 4.92 0.26
N GLU A 50 -15.33 4.26 0.49
CA GLU A 50 -14.66 3.46 -0.53
C GLU A 50 -14.33 2.08 -0.01
N ARG A 51 -14.06 1.16 -0.94
CA ARG A 51 -13.61 -0.19 -0.59
C ARG A 51 -12.13 -0.25 -0.29
N TYR A 52 -11.38 0.82 -0.58
CA TYR A 52 -9.93 0.84 -0.50
C TYR A 52 -9.43 1.30 0.86
N TYR A 53 -8.18 0.95 1.10
CA TYR A 53 -7.45 1.32 2.32
C TYR A 53 -6.24 2.13 1.93
N ARG A 54 -5.69 2.86 2.89
CA ARG A 54 -4.48 3.65 2.73
C ARG A 54 -3.41 3.15 3.70
N LEU A 55 -2.20 2.96 3.21
CA LEU A 55 -1.02 2.75 4.02
C LEU A 55 -0.11 3.96 3.84
N ARG A 56 0.19 4.65 4.92
CA ARG A 56 1.08 5.80 4.87
C ARG A 56 2.52 5.35 5.10
N VAL A 57 3.43 5.77 4.22
CA VAL A 57 4.85 5.44 4.30
C VAL A 57 5.63 6.72 4.05
N GLY A 58 6.09 7.40 5.12
CA GLY A 58 6.77 8.68 4.98
C GLY A 58 5.89 9.69 4.27
N GLY A 59 6.40 10.29 3.20
CA GLY A 59 5.64 11.23 2.37
C GLY A 59 4.78 10.57 1.30
N TRP A 60 4.63 9.25 1.35
CA TRP A 60 3.89 8.51 0.34
C TRP A 60 2.64 7.88 0.91
N ARG A 61 1.72 7.60 0.02
CA ARG A 61 0.44 6.99 0.34
C ARG A 61 0.22 5.82 -0.60
N VAL A 62 0.06 4.62 -0.03
CA VAL A 62 -0.18 3.40 -0.80
C VAL A 62 -1.66 3.05 -0.67
N ILE A 63 -2.35 3.00 -1.79
CA ILE A 63 -3.78 2.66 -1.83
C ILE A 63 -3.90 1.19 -2.20
N TYR A 64 -4.63 0.44 -1.41
CA TYR A 64 -4.75 -1.00 -1.63
C TYR A 64 -6.16 -1.49 -1.35
N ASP A 65 -6.49 -2.61 -1.97
CA ASP A 65 -7.70 -3.37 -1.71
C ASP A 65 -7.31 -4.62 -0.93
N ARG A 66 -8.18 -5.05 -0.05
CA ARG A 66 -7.90 -6.19 0.81
C ARG A 66 -9.10 -7.13 0.78
N ASP A 67 -8.85 -8.37 0.38
CA ASP A 67 -9.86 -9.41 0.35
C ASP A 67 -9.53 -10.45 1.41
N ASP A 68 -10.29 -10.43 2.49
CA ASP A 68 -10.04 -11.30 3.63
C ASP A 68 -10.51 -12.73 3.41
N MET A 69 -11.36 -12.94 2.42
CA MET A 69 -11.85 -14.28 2.10
C MET A 69 -10.78 -15.10 1.41
N VAL A 70 -10.16 -14.55 0.38
CA VAL A 70 -9.12 -15.25 -0.38
C VAL A 70 -7.71 -14.86 0.07
N LYS A 71 -7.59 -13.97 1.05
CA LYS A 71 -6.31 -13.53 1.62
C LYS A 71 -5.40 -12.90 0.56
N VAL A 72 -5.92 -11.91 -0.14
CA VAL A 72 -5.18 -11.17 -1.16
C VAL A 72 -5.23 -9.68 -0.86
N ILE A 73 -4.09 -9.03 -1.01
CA ILE A 73 -3.97 -7.57 -0.96
C ILE A 73 -3.51 -7.11 -2.34
N ALA A 74 -4.30 -6.24 -2.97
CA ALA A 74 -3.97 -5.68 -4.28
C ALA A 74 -3.52 -4.23 -4.11
N ILE A 75 -2.28 -3.96 -4.46
CA ILE A 75 -1.74 -2.60 -4.40
C ILE A 75 -2.17 -1.85 -5.65
N GLU A 76 -3.05 -0.86 -5.46
CA GLU A 76 -3.71 -0.16 -6.55
C GLU A 76 -2.93 1.06 -7.01
N LYS A 77 -2.46 1.89 -6.08
CA LYS A 77 -1.79 3.15 -6.41
C LYS A 77 -0.75 3.51 -5.36
N ILE A 78 0.28 4.23 -5.80
CA ILE A 78 1.25 4.86 -4.91
C ILE A 78 1.24 6.34 -5.26
N LYS A 79 0.90 7.18 -4.30
CA LYS A 79 0.73 8.62 -4.51
C LYS A 79 1.56 9.43 -3.52
N PRO A 80 2.07 10.59 -3.94
CA PRO A 80 2.64 11.52 -2.98
C PRO A 80 1.53 12.03 -2.05
N ARG A 81 1.91 12.38 -0.85
CA ARG A 81 0.97 12.82 0.17
C ARG A 81 0.11 13.99 -0.29
N GLY A 82 0.69 14.95 -1.00
CA GLY A 82 -0.01 16.17 -1.41
C GLY A 82 -1.11 15.96 -2.44
N ASP A 83 -1.05 14.88 -3.22
CA ASP A 83 -2.02 14.63 -4.28
C ASP A 83 -3.43 14.33 -3.76
N ALA A 84 -3.53 13.95 -2.50
CA ALA A 84 -4.80 13.51 -1.94
C ALA A 84 -5.80 14.64 -1.77
N TYR A 85 -5.35 15.88 -1.84
CA TYR A 85 -6.18 17.04 -1.55
C TYR A 85 -6.49 17.89 -2.77
N LYS A 86 -6.25 17.36 -3.93
CA LYS A 86 -6.49 18.10 -5.18
C LYS A 86 -7.65 17.53 -5.96
#